data_aaf37de5fb4346cf5964dc34128cb5f8
#
_entry.id   aaf37de5fb4346cf5964dc34128cb5f8
#
_cell.length_a   1.000
_cell.length_b   1.000
_cell.length_c   1.000
_cell.angle_alpha   90.00
_cell.angle_beta   90.00
_cell.angle_gamma   90.00
#
_symmetry.space_group_name_H-M   'P 1'
#
loop_
_entity.id
_entity.type
_entity.pdbx_description
1 polymer ?
#
loop_
_entity_poly.entity_id
_entity_poly.type
_entity_poly.pdbx_seq_one_letter_code
_entity_poly.pdbx_strand_id
1 'polypeptide(L)'
;MGDHHVGLQARLMSQALRKMAGNIKNSNTLVVFINQIRMKIGVMFGSPETTSGGNALKFYSSVRLDIRRIGAVKEGDEVIGNETRVKVIKNKVAPPFKQAEFQIMYGKGIYHMGEVIDLGVQLNLVDKAGAWYSYKGERIGQGKKNACEYIAENSHIAVDIEQQIRAKLLDHDEGSEDEDLDNVTPISGA
;
A
#
# COMPACT_ATOMS: atom_id res chain seq x y z
N MET A 1 -11.18 -20.82 39.09
CA MET A 1 -9.98 -20.03 38.80
C MET A 1 -9.47 -20.48 37.43
N GLY A 2 -9.71 -19.72 36.38
CA GLY A 2 -9.29 -20.10 35.04
C GLY A 2 -7.79 -19.93 34.90
N ASP A 3 -7.09 -21.01 34.61
CA ASP A 3 -5.67 -20.98 34.25
C ASP A 3 -5.49 -20.02 33.04
N HIS A 4 -4.82 -18.94 33.28
CA HIS A 4 -4.35 -18.05 32.23
C HIS A 4 -3.37 -18.81 31.34
N HIS A 5 -3.83 -19.39 30.27
CA HIS A 5 -3.00 -19.99 29.24
C HIS A 5 -2.21 -18.90 28.51
N VAL A 6 -1.18 -18.39 29.19
CA VAL A 6 -0.26 -17.41 28.63
C VAL A 6 0.35 -17.96 27.34
N GLY A 7 0.08 -17.29 26.23
CA GLY A 7 0.62 -17.67 24.91
C GLY A 7 -0.15 -18.76 24.17
N LEU A 8 -1.34 -19.19 24.60
CA LEU A 8 -2.14 -20.20 23.88
C LEU A 8 -2.39 -19.79 22.43
N GLN A 9 -2.82 -18.57 22.18
CA GLN A 9 -3.03 -18.05 20.83
C GLN A 9 -1.75 -18.09 19.98
N ALA A 10 -0.61 -17.76 20.56
CA ALA A 10 0.66 -17.80 19.85
C ALA A 10 1.08 -19.23 19.48
N ARG A 11 0.84 -20.20 20.38
CA ARG A 11 1.11 -21.63 20.12
C ARG A 11 0.19 -22.17 19.03
N LEU A 12 -1.11 -21.89 19.10
CA LEU A 12 -2.08 -22.31 18.10
C LEU A 12 -1.76 -21.71 16.72
N MET A 13 -1.43 -20.41 16.68
CA MET A 13 -1.03 -19.75 15.43
C MET A 13 0.23 -20.40 14.84
N SER A 14 1.23 -20.69 15.65
CA SER A 14 2.48 -21.35 15.20
C SER A 14 2.21 -22.75 14.65
N GLN A 15 1.34 -23.52 15.30
CA GLN A 15 0.95 -24.86 14.82
C GLN A 15 0.14 -24.79 13.53
N ALA A 16 -0.83 -23.88 13.45
CA ALA A 16 -1.66 -23.69 12.27
C ALA A 16 -0.81 -23.32 11.05
N LEU A 17 0.06 -22.31 11.18
CA LEU A 17 0.92 -21.85 10.08
C LEU A 17 1.88 -22.95 9.61
N ARG A 18 2.42 -23.75 10.53
CA ARG A 18 3.28 -24.90 10.16
C ARG A 18 2.54 -25.93 9.32
N LYS A 19 1.30 -26.28 9.70
CA LYS A 19 0.46 -27.21 8.97
C LYS A 19 0.00 -26.65 7.62
N MET A 20 -0.30 -25.36 7.57
CA MET A 20 -0.80 -24.71 6.35
C MET A 20 0.30 -24.47 5.30
N ALA A 21 1.54 -24.26 5.71
CA ALA A 21 2.64 -23.88 4.82
C ALA A 21 2.82 -24.86 3.65
N GLY A 22 2.78 -26.17 3.90
CA GLY A 22 2.85 -27.19 2.87
C GLY A 22 1.66 -27.17 1.90
N ASN A 23 0.45 -27.05 2.44
CA ASN A 23 -0.77 -27.01 1.65
C ASN A 23 -0.85 -25.76 0.78
N ILE A 24 -0.49 -24.60 1.32
CA ILE A 24 -0.45 -23.31 0.60
C ILE A 24 0.50 -23.41 -0.60
N LYS A 25 1.71 -23.97 -0.38
CA LYS A 25 2.69 -24.15 -1.46
C LYS A 25 2.16 -25.03 -2.59
N ASN A 26 1.49 -26.13 -2.23
CA ASN A 26 1.03 -27.13 -3.22
C ASN A 26 -0.25 -26.70 -3.96
N SER A 27 -1.05 -25.81 -3.36
CA SER A 27 -2.36 -25.38 -3.91
C SER A 27 -2.32 -24.05 -4.66
N ASN A 28 -1.14 -23.41 -4.81
CA ASN A 28 -1.01 -22.07 -5.39
C ASN A 28 -2.01 -21.05 -4.81
N THR A 29 -2.25 -21.14 -3.52
CA THR A 29 -3.25 -20.32 -2.82
C THR A 29 -2.61 -19.10 -2.16
N LEU A 30 -3.22 -17.93 -2.35
CA LEU A 30 -2.88 -16.74 -1.56
C LEU A 30 -3.68 -16.75 -0.25
N VAL A 31 -2.99 -16.64 0.88
CA VAL A 31 -3.61 -16.52 2.20
C VAL A 31 -3.33 -15.13 2.76
N VAL A 32 -4.39 -14.41 3.09
CA VAL A 32 -4.32 -13.07 3.69
C VAL A 32 -4.79 -13.11 5.13
N PHE A 33 -3.89 -12.71 6.07
CA PHE A 33 -4.22 -12.55 7.48
C PHE A 33 -4.51 -11.09 7.80
N ILE A 34 -5.70 -10.83 8.31
CA ILE A 34 -6.10 -9.50 8.79
C ILE A 34 -5.98 -9.49 10.30
N ASN A 35 -5.11 -8.62 10.84
CA ASN A 35 -4.84 -8.51 12.26
C ASN A 35 -5.05 -7.10 12.79
N GLN A 36 -5.55 -7.00 14.01
CA GLN A 36 -5.56 -5.75 14.76
C GLN A 36 -4.21 -5.49 15.42
N ILE A 37 -3.88 -4.21 15.55
CA ILE A 37 -2.72 -3.75 16.32
C ILE A 37 -3.08 -3.73 17.79
N ARG A 38 -2.15 -4.18 18.60
CA ARG A 38 -2.21 -4.14 20.05
C ARG A 38 -0.99 -3.41 20.61
N MET A 39 -1.18 -2.73 21.72
CA MET A 39 -0.09 -2.06 22.44
C MET A 39 0.46 -2.99 23.53
N LYS A 40 1.76 -3.18 23.57
CA LYS A 40 2.43 -3.84 24.69
C LYS A 40 2.63 -2.85 25.82
N ILE A 41 2.25 -3.25 27.04
CA ILE A 41 2.47 -2.46 28.24
C ILE A 41 3.94 -2.63 28.68
N GLY A 42 4.57 -1.54 29.14
CA GLY A 42 5.92 -1.58 29.73
C GLY A 42 7.08 -1.60 28.71
N VAL A 43 6.85 -1.28 27.44
CA VAL A 43 7.92 -1.11 26.45
C VAL A 43 8.50 0.30 26.57
N MET A 44 9.71 0.42 27.13
CA MET A 44 10.41 1.70 27.28
C MET A 44 11.18 2.12 26.02
N PHE A 45 11.61 1.16 25.17
CA PHE A 45 12.36 1.42 23.96
C PHE A 45 11.79 0.65 22.76
N GLY A 46 11.80 1.29 21.58
CA GLY A 46 11.25 0.71 20.34
C GLY A 46 9.74 0.88 20.22
N SER A 47 9.13 0.25 19.22
CA SER A 47 7.68 0.34 19.00
C SER A 47 6.92 -0.59 19.95
N PRO A 48 5.98 -0.06 20.75
CA PRO A 48 5.13 -0.87 21.61
C PRO A 48 4.07 -1.65 20.81
N GLU A 49 3.92 -1.38 19.53
CA GLU A 49 2.90 -2.01 18.70
C GLU A 49 3.22 -3.47 18.39
N THR A 50 2.22 -4.30 18.49
CA THR A 50 2.29 -5.73 18.17
C THR A 50 0.97 -6.21 17.56
N THR A 51 1.01 -7.36 16.90
CA THR A 51 -0.19 -8.04 16.40
C THR A 51 -0.62 -9.15 17.36
N SER A 52 -1.91 -9.48 17.36
CA SER A 52 -2.41 -10.67 18.07
C SER A 52 -1.81 -11.96 17.49
N GLY A 53 -1.75 -13.03 18.29
CA GLY A 53 -1.26 -14.34 17.82
C GLY A 53 0.26 -14.52 17.86
N GLY A 54 1.00 -13.63 18.54
CA GLY A 54 2.45 -13.76 18.75
C GLY A 54 3.27 -13.39 17.50
N ASN A 55 4.51 -13.92 17.45
CA ASN A 55 5.47 -13.55 16.41
C ASN A 55 5.44 -14.47 15.17
N ALA A 56 4.69 -15.58 15.19
CA ALA A 56 4.73 -16.57 14.12
C ALA A 56 4.43 -15.97 12.73
N LEU A 57 3.37 -15.15 12.60
CA LEU A 57 3.04 -14.47 11.36
C LEU A 57 4.16 -13.58 10.83
N LYS A 58 4.95 -12.95 11.71
CA LYS A 58 6.08 -12.12 11.27
C LYS A 58 7.15 -12.93 10.53
N PHE A 59 7.33 -14.19 10.89
CA PHE A 59 8.30 -15.09 10.24
C PHE A 59 7.73 -15.74 8.99
N TYR A 60 6.51 -16.28 9.08
CA TYR A 60 5.89 -17.03 7.98
C TYR A 60 5.45 -16.13 6.81
N SER A 61 4.99 -14.91 7.05
CA SER A 61 4.53 -14.02 5.99
C SER A 61 5.64 -13.67 4.99
N SER A 62 5.32 -13.68 3.71
CA SER A 62 6.17 -13.17 2.62
C SER A 62 6.07 -11.65 2.53
N VAL A 63 4.87 -11.11 2.65
CA VAL A 63 4.59 -9.66 2.63
C VAL A 63 3.88 -9.28 3.91
N ARG A 64 4.18 -8.09 4.45
CA ARG A 64 3.45 -7.49 5.57
C ARG A 64 3.18 -6.04 5.27
N LEU A 65 1.91 -5.67 5.38
CA LEU A 65 1.41 -4.33 5.15
C LEU A 65 0.93 -3.74 6.48
N ASP A 66 1.28 -2.49 6.73
CA ASP A 66 0.73 -1.68 7.82
C ASP A 66 -0.26 -0.68 7.20
N ILE A 67 -1.52 -0.76 7.61
CA ILE A 67 -2.60 0.08 7.11
C ILE A 67 -3.02 1.03 8.20
N ARG A 68 -3.00 2.35 7.91
CA ARG A 68 -3.35 3.42 8.84
C ARG A 68 -4.31 4.41 8.20
N ARG A 69 -5.33 4.78 8.97
CA ARG A 69 -6.07 6.00 8.68
C ARG A 69 -5.20 7.19 9.03
N ILE A 70 -5.01 8.11 8.09
CA ILE A 70 -4.20 9.33 8.26
C ILE A 70 -5.05 10.59 8.26
N GLY A 71 -6.27 10.54 7.73
CA GLY A 71 -7.18 11.66 7.67
C GLY A 71 -8.63 11.26 7.47
N ALA A 72 -9.50 12.24 7.36
CA ALA A 72 -10.89 12.09 7.02
C ALA A 72 -11.19 12.85 5.73
N VAL A 73 -11.87 12.21 4.78
CA VAL A 73 -12.42 12.87 3.59
C VAL A 73 -13.76 13.48 3.98
N LYS A 74 -13.90 14.78 3.77
CA LYS A 74 -15.11 15.52 4.12
C LYS A 74 -15.77 16.14 2.89
N GLU A 75 -17.08 16.21 2.90
CA GLU A 75 -17.89 17.02 1.98
C GLU A 75 -18.74 17.98 2.83
N GLY A 76 -18.36 19.26 2.85
CA GLY A 76 -18.87 20.19 3.84
C GLY A 76 -18.49 19.76 5.26
N ASP A 77 -19.47 19.59 6.13
CA ASP A 77 -19.27 19.14 7.52
C ASP A 77 -19.36 17.61 7.67
N GLU A 78 -19.78 16.89 6.64
CA GLU A 78 -19.97 15.44 6.69
C GLU A 78 -18.67 14.69 6.35
N VAL A 79 -18.36 13.64 7.13
CA VAL A 79 -17.25 12.74 6.86
C VAL A 79 -17.75 11.61 5.94
N ILE A 80 -17.30 11.63 4.69
CA ILE A 80 -17.73 10.70 3.63
C ILE A 80 -16.71 9.60 3.35
N GLY A 81 -15.53 9.65 3.97
CA GLY A 81 -14.49 8.65 3.75
C GLY A 81 -13.27 8.86 4.64
N ASN A 82 -12.27 8.04 4.42
CA ASN A 82 -10.98 8.09 5.12
C ASN A 82 -9.83 8.23 4.13
N GLU A 83 -8.85 9.04 4.50
CA GLU A 83 -7.52 8.98 3.90
C GLU A 83 -6.74 7.86 4.58
N THR A 84 -6.17 6.98 3.78
CA THR A 84 -5.54 5.75 4.24
C THR A 84 -4.13 5.66 3.69
N ARG A 85 -3.17 5.29 4.55
CA ARG A 85 -1.81 4.98 4.16
C ARG A 85 -1.55 3.49 4.34
N VAL A 86 -0.97 2.85 3.33
CA VAL A 86 -0.44 1.49 3.39
C VAL A 86 1.07 1.56 3.26
N LYS A 87 1.78 0.99 4.23
CA LYS A 87 3.24 0.86 4.20
C LYS A 87 3.64 -0.59 4.14
N VAL A 88 4.53 -0.93 3.21
CA VAL A 88 5.13 -2.27 3.12
C VAL A 88 6.24 -2.38 4.14
N ILE A 89 5.98 -3.07 5.27
CA ILE A 89 6.95 -3.21 6.37
C ILE A 89 7.82 -4.47 6.27
N LYS A 90 7.44 -5.41 5.40
CA LYS A 90 8.21 -6.59 5.02
C LYS A 90 7.81 -7.03 3.63
N ASN A 91 8.80 -7.33 2.80
CA ASN A 91 8.58 -7.95 1.50
C ASN A 91 9.76 -8.90 1.20
N LYS A 92 9.45 -10.12 0.76
CA LYS A 92 10.43 -11.13 0.35
C LYS A 92 10.50 -11.30 -1.17
N VAL A 93 9.61 -10.67 -1.91
CA VAL A 93 9.46 -10.85 -3.37
C VAL A 93 9.74 -9.56 -4.16
N ALA A 94 9.93 -8.43 -3.47
CA ALA A 94 10.31 -7.13 -4.05
C ALA A 94 10.90 -6.22 -2.95
N PRO A 95 11.52 -5.08 -3.28
CA PRO A 95 12.05 -4.13 -2.29
C PRO A 95 10.96 -3.68 -1.30
N PRO A 96 11.22 -3.74 0.02
CA PRO A 96 10.26 -3.30 1.04
C PRO A 96 10.28 -1.76 1.20
N PHE A 97 9.45 -1.27 2.14
CA PHE A 97 9.37 0.12 2.61
C PHE A 97 8.70 1.12 1.66
N LYS A 98 8.21 0.68 0.49
CA LYS A 98 7.33 1.50 -0.34
C LYS A 98 6.02 1.78 0.42
N GLN A 99 5.40 2.92 0.13
CA GLN A 99 4.11 3.29 0.70
C GLN A 99 3.18 3.85 -0.37
N ALA A 100 1.88 3.68 -0.15
CA ALA A 100 0.82 4.26 -0.96
C ALA A 100 -0.21 4.94 -0.05
N GLU A 101 -0.74 6.06 -0.50
CA GLU A 101 -1.82 6.79 0.16
C GLU A 101 -3.01 6.88 -0.79
N PHE A 102 -4.21 6.62 -0.29
CA PHE A 102 -5.42 6.63 -1.08
C PHE A 102 -6.65 6.90 -0.21
N GLN A 103 -7.76 7.24 -0.85
CA GLN A 103 -9.02 7.52 -0.20
C GLN A 103 -9.94 6.30 -0.26
N ILE A 104 -10.56 5.97 0.89
CA ILE A 104 -11.62 4.97 0.98
C ILE A 104 -12.92 5.70 1.27
N MET A 105 -13.84 5.68 0.31
CA MET A 105 -15.16 6.30 0.43
C MET A 105 -16.14 5.32 1.07
N TYR A 106 -16.92 5.79 2.01
CA TYR A 106 -17.92 4.94 2.68
C TYR A 106 -18.96 4.40 1.69
N GLY A 107 -19.21 3.09 1.76
CA GLY A 107 -20.12 2.38 0.87
C GLY A 107 -19.65 2.20 -0.58
N LYS A 108 -18.52 2.83 -1.00
CA LYS A 108 -18.00 2.76 -2.37
C LYS A 108 -16.63 2.06 -2.48
N GLY A 109 -15.84 2.06 -1.38
CA GLY A 109 -14.49 1.51 -1.39
C GLY A 109 -13.42 2.50 -1.83
N ILE A 110 -12.33 2.02 -2.43
CA ILE A 110 -11.21 2.83 -2.89
C ILE A 110 -11.67 3.81 -3.98
N TYR A 111 -11.32 5.10 -3.82
CA TYR A 111 -11.71 6.15 -4.76
C TYR A 111 -10.71 6.26 -5.91
N HIS A 112 -10.80 5.33 -6.85
CA HIS A 112 -9.86 5.16 -7.95
C HIS A 112 -9.67 6.43 -8.81
N MET A 113 -10.77 7.11 -9.19
CA MET A 113 -10.68 8.33 -10.01
C MET A 113 -9.93 9.47 -9.28
N GLY A 114 -10.06 9.51 -7.94
CA GLY A 114 -9.30 10.45 -7.13
C GLY A 114 -7.80 10.22 -7.18
N GLU A 115 -7.37 8.96 -7.23
CA GLU A 115 -5.96 8.59 -7.36
C GLU A 115 -5.41 8.88 -8.75
N VAL A 116 -6.17 8.58 -9.79
CA VAL A 116 -5.79 8.89 -11.18
C VAL A 116 -5.50 10.39 -11.34
N ILE A 117 -6.35 11.26 -10.77
CA ILE A 117 -6.13 12.71 -10.79
C ILE A 117 -4.91 13.11 -9.93
N ASP A 118 -4.78 12.59 -8.70
CA ASP A 118 -3.68 12.96 -7.82
C ASP A 118 -2.32 12.55 -8.39
N LEU A 119 -2.19 11.30 -8.84
CA LEU A 119 -0.99 10.80 -9.49
C LEU A 119 -0.74 11.49 -10.82
N GLY A 120 -1.79 11.75 -11.60
CA GLY A 120 -1.71 12.51 -12.84
C GLY A 120 -1.11 13.90 -12.64
N VAL A 121 -1.53 14.62 -11.59
CA VAL A 121 -0.94 15.93 -11.23
C VAL A 121 0.50 15.77 -10.74
N GLN A 122 0.76 14.80 -9.88
CA GLN A 122 2.11 14.56 -9.33
C GLN A 122 3.13 14.24 -10.42
N LEU A 123 2.72 13.52 -11.47
CA LEU A 123 3.56 13.12 -12.59
C LEU A 123 3.54 14.13 -13.76
N ASN A 124 2.90 15.30 -13.58
CA ASN A 124 2.74 16.33 -14.62
C ASN A 124 2.08 15.79 -15.91
N LEU A 125 1.11 14.91 -15.75
CA LEU A 125 0.24 14.42 -16.83
C LEU A 125 -1.06 15.22 -16.87
N VAL A 126 -1.54 15.63 -15.70
CA VAL A 126 -2.69 16.51 -15.51
C VAL A 126 -2.18 17.84 -14.99
N ASP A 127 -2.51 18.92 -15.68
CA ASP A 127 -2.17 20.26 -15.26
C ASP A 127 -3.14 20.75 -14.19
N LYS A 128 -2.60 21.38 -13.14
CA LYS A 128 -3.37 22.02 -12.08
C LYS A 128 -2.99 23.50 -11.97
N ALA A 129 -3.89 24.39 -12.35
CA ALA A 129 -3.73 25.84 -12.23
C ALA A 129 -4.79 26.40 -11.28
N GLY A 130 -4.38 26.68 -10.02
CA GLY A 130 -5.32 27.06 -8.96
C GLY A 130 -6.36 25.97 -8.70
N ALA A 131 -7.64 26.28 -8.92
CA ALA A 131 -8.72 25.29 -8.78
C ALA A 131 -9.00 24.50 -10.07
N TRP A 132 -8.40 24.84 -11.20
CA TRP A 132 -8.67 24.23 -12.48
C TRP A 132 -7.74 23.06 -12.76
N TYR A 133 -8.32 21.97 -13.29
CA TYR A 133 -7.62 20.79 -13.79
C TYR A 133 -7.78 20.74 -15.31
N SER A 134 -6.68 20.41 -16.02
CA SER A 134 -6.66 20.29 -17.48
C SER A 134 -5.88 19.04 -17.89
N TYR A 135 -6.28 18.40 -18.96
CA TYR A 135 -5.59 17.28 -19.57
C TYR A 135 -5.42 17.51 -21.07
N LYS A 136 -4.18 17.40 -21.58
CA LYS A 136 -3.83 17.69 -22.98
C LYS A 136 -4.37 19.05 -23.49
N GLY A 137 -4.35 20.06 -22.60
CA GLY A 137 -4.81 21.43 -22.91
C GLY A 137 -6.33 21.65 -22.77
N GLU A 138 -7.12 20.60 -22.56
CA GLU A 138 -8.57 20.70 -22.33
C GLU A 138 -8.88 20.76 -20.85
N ARG A 139 -9.82 21.63 -20.45
CA ARG A 139 -10.27 21.73 -19.06
C ARG A 139 -11.16 20.55 -18.72
N ILE A 140 -10.79 19.80 -17.69
CA ILE A 140 -11.54 18.63 -17.21
C ILE A 140 -12.36 18.90 -15.93
N GLY A 141 -12.16 20.04 -15.27
CA GLY A 141 -13.01 20.43 -14.15
C GLY A 141 -12.42 21.54 -13.28
N GLN A 142 -13.31 22.23 -12.57
CA GLN A 142 -12.96 23.15 -11.50
C GLN A 142 -13.14 22.43 -10.16
N GLY A 143 -12.04 22.22 -9.43
CA GLY A 143 -11.98 21.39 -8.24
C GLY A 143 -11.80 19.90 -8.56
N LYS A 144 -11.17 19.18 -7.61
CA LYS A 144 -10.85 17.76 -7.76
C LYS A 144 -12.11 16.92 -8.02
N LYS A 145 -13.22 17.19 -7.33
CA LYS A 145 -14.47 16.44 -7.46
C LYS A 145 -14.98 16.47 -8.91
N ASN A 146 -15.10 17.66 -9.50
CA ASN A 146 -15.58 17.81 -10.87
C ASN A 146 -14.62 17.18 -11.89
N ALA A 147 -13.31 17.27 -11.67
CA ALA A 147 -12.31 16.60 -12.51
C ALA A 147 -12.46 15.08 -12.46
N CYS A 148 -12.67 14.51 -11.26
CA CYS A 148 -12.91 13.07 -11.10
C CYS A 148 -14.21 12.61 -11.73
N GLU A 149 -15.29 13.40 -11.62
CA GLU A 149 -16.58 13.12 -12.26
C GLU A 149 -16.43 13.15 -13.78
N TYR A 150 -15.75 14.17 -14.31
CA TYR A 150 -15.49 14.28 -15.74
C TYR A 150 -14.74 13.07 -16.32
N ILE A 151 -13.65 12.63 -15.67
CA ILE A 151 -12.91 11.46 -16.16
C ILE A 151 -13.67 10.14 -15.93
N ALA A 152 -14.57 10.07 -14.95
CA ALA A 152 -15.45 8.92 -14.74
C ALA A 152 -16.48 8.77 -15.86
N GLU A 153 -17.04 9.90 -16.34
CA GLU A 153 -17.94 9.96 -17.49
C GLU A 153 -17.20 9.74 -18.82
N ASN A 154 -15.94 10.18 -18.90
CA ASN A 154 -15.07 10.03 -20.08
C ASN A 154 -14.00 8.96 -19.84
N SER A 155 -14.41 7.70 -19.73
CA SER A 155 -13.57 6.57 -19.35
C SER A 155 -12.30 6.40 -20.20
N HIS A 156 -12.33 6.81 -21.47
CA HIS A 156 -11.16 6.78 -22.35
C HIS A 156 -10.04 7.71 -21.86
N ILE A 157 -10.39 8.87 -21.28
CA ILE A 157 -9.43 9.81 -20.68
C ILE A 157 -8.82 9.21 -19.40
N ALA A 158 -9.66 8.61 -18.54
CA ALA A 158 -9.19 7.95 -17.33
C ALA A 158 -8.20 6.83 -17.65
N VAL A 159 -8.51 5.99 -18.64
CA VAL A 159 -7.63 4.89 -19.09
C VAL A 159 -6.32 5.43 -19.67
N ASP A 160 -6.36 6.48 -20.48
CA ASP A 160 -5.17 7.07 -21.08
C ASP A 160 -4.25 7.66 -20.01
N ILE A 161 -4.79 8.40 -19.02
CA ILE A 161 -4.01 8.92 -17.89
C ILE A 161 -3.41 7.75 -17.06
N GLU A 162 -4.21 6.72 -16.75
CA GLU A 162 -3.75 5.57 -15.98
C GLU A 162 -2.62 4.82 -16.68
N GLN A 163 -2.70 4.60 -17.98
CA GLN A 163 -1.65 3.95 -18.76
C GLN A 163 -0.34 4.75 -18.70
N GLN A 164 -0.40 6.08 -18.85
CA GLN A 164 0.77 6.93 -18.73
C GLN A 164 1.35 6.97 -17.31
N ILE A 165 0.49 6.93 -16.27
CA ILE A 165 0.94 6.81 -14.88
C ILE A 165 1.70 5.49 -14.69
N ARG A 166 1.13 4.38 -15.17
CA ARG A 166 1.76 3.05 -15.07
C ARG A 166 3.10 3.00 -15.79
N ALA A 167 3.16 3.50 -17.02
CA ALA A 167 4.41 3.57 -17.76
C ALA A 167 5.50 4.33 -16.98
N LYS A 168 5.18 5.54 -16.46
CA LYS A 168 6.15 6.34 -15.70
C LYS A 168 6.59 5.71 -14.37
N LEU A 169 5.71 4.96 -13.69
CA LEU A 169 6.01 4.40 -12.37
C LEU A 169 6.62 3.00 -12.43
N LEU A 170 6.30 2.21 -13.46
CA LEU A 170 6.75 0.81 -13.57
C LEU A 170 8.01 0.68 -14.44
N ASP A 171 8.16 1.49 -15.50
CA ASP A 171 9.37 1.46 -16.34
C ASP A 171 10.64 1.93 -15.60
N HIS A 172 10.48 2.71 -14.52
CA HIS A 172 11.61 3.09 -13.65
C HIS A 172 12.12 1.96 -12.74
N ASP A 173 11.34 0.90 -12.53
CA ASP A 173 11.75 -0.23 -11.68
C ASP A 173 12.60 -1.27 -12.45
N GLU A 174 12.56 -1.30 -13.81
CA GLU A 174 13.36 -2.22 -14.62
C GLU A 174 14.78 -1.70 -14.95
N GLY A 175 15.03 -0.41 -14.78
CA GLY A 175 16.33 0.23 -15.14
C GLY A 175 17.34 0.37 -14.01
N SER A 176 17.04 -0.02 -12.77
CA SER A 176 17.95 0.19 -11.63
C SER A 176 18.77 -1.03 -11.21
N GLU A 177 18.66 -2.17 -11.89
CA GLU A 177 19.40 -3.38 -11.53
C GLU A 177 20.69 -3.60 -12.33
N ASP A 178 20.95 -2.86 -13.42
CA ASP A 178 22.09 -3.15 -14.32
C ASP A 178 23.31 -2.22 -14.17
N GLU A 179 23.30 -1.19 -13.35
CA GLU A 179 24.45 -0.24 -13.26
C GLU A 179 25.49 -0.55 -12.16
N ASP A 180 25.24 -1.50 -11.24
CA ASP A 180 26.16 -1.76 -10.11
C ASP A 180 27.06 -3.00 -10.26
N LEU A 181 27.05 -3.71 -11.40
CA LEU A 181 27.85 -4.95 -11.57
C LEU A 181 29.21 -4.78 -12.29
N ASP A 182 29.50 -3.62 -12.87
CA ASP A 182 30.73 -3.45 -13.67
C ASP A 182 31.93 -2.78 -12.93
N ASN A 183 31.86 -2.61 -11.61
CA ASN A 183 32.93 -1.96 -10.87
C ASN A 183 33.53 -2.83 -9.74
N VAL A 184 33.79 -4.09 -10.01
CA VAL A 184 34.67 -4.91 -9.15
C VAL A 184 36.03 -5.03 -9.75
N THR A 185 36.94 -4.10 -9.40
CA THR A 185 38.38 -4.23 -9.66
C THR A 185 38.93 -5.42 -8.86
N PRO A 186 39.67 -6.34 -9.50
CA PRO A 186 40.30 -7.46 -8.77
C PRO A 186 41.48 -6.91 -7.94
N ILE A 187 41.42 -7.15 -6.65
CA ILE A 187 42.55 -6.90 -5.75
C ILE A 187 43.60 -7.95 -6.05
N SER A 188 44.67 -7.54 -6.75
CA SER A 188 45.86 -8.34 -6.91
C SER A 188 46.59 -8.43 -5.57
N GLY A 189 46.70 -9.64 -5.02
CA GLY A 189 47.49 -9.91 -3.84
C GLY A 189 49.00 -9.86 -4.13
N ALA A 190 49.71 -9.37 -3.16
CA ALA A 190 51.11 -9.68 -2.90
C ALA A 190 51.21 -10.36 -1.53
#